data_6903d499f1c3274b0dd26c03dee17b35
#
_entry.id   6903d499f1c3274b0dd26c03dee17b35
#
_cell.length_a   1.000
_cell.length_b   1.000
_cell.length_c   1.000
_cell.angle_alpha   90.00
_cell.angle_beta   90.00
_cell.angle_gamma   90.00
#
_symmetry.space_group_name_H-M   'P 1'
#
loop_
_entity.id
_entity.type
_entity.pdbx_description
1 polymer ?
#
loop_
_entity_poly.entity_id
_entity_poly.type
_entity_poly.pdbx_seq_one_letter_code
_entity_poly.pdbx_strand_id
1 'polypeptide(L)'
;MLKRFTMTLLCAVSLTGCASFISGGTGTSPVGTDSGQRSLGQVFIDSSIKRTANINLYKLDHRFKQARINIESFHSNVLLTGQVSDPYLKQLAEDNVRAMSDVKAVHNYITVGDKVGYSTIMQDATVTANTRGLLLKAPVVSDSKVLVHTENGVMYVMGRLNSAEISDL
;
A
#
# COMPACT_ATOMS: atom_id res chain seq x y z
N MET A 1 34.66 39.48 -17.17
CA MET A 1 34.40 39.21 -15.71
C MET A 1 32.91 39.08 -15.35
N LEU A 2 31.97 39.37 -16.23
CA LEU A 2 30.51 39.36 -15.95
C LEU A 2 29.86 37.95 -16.04
N LYS A 3 30.45 37.00 -16.80
CA LYS A 3 29.88 35.64 -16.98
C LYS A 3 30.09 34.67 -15.81
N ARG A 4 30.98 34.97 -14.88
CA ARG A 4 31.25 34.12 -13.71
C ARG A 4 30.36 34.44 -12.51
N PHE A 5 29.72 35.61 -12.48
CA PHE A 5 28.83 36.01 -11.37
C PHE A 5 27.41 35.50 -11.51
N THR A 6 26.94 35.23 -12.72
CA THR A 6 25.57 34.71 -12.96
C THR A 6 25.43 33.22 -12.66
N MET A 7 26.51 32.45 -12.66
CA MET A 7 26.47 31.01 -12.42
C MET A 7 26.48 30.64 -10.94
N THR A 8 27.01 31.56 -10.09
CA THR A 8 26.99 31.35 -8.62
C THR A 8 25.65 31.68 -7.96
N LEU A 9 24.83 32.52 -8.59
CA LEU A 9 23.53 32.90 -8.06
C LEU A 9 22.45 31.84 -8.32
N LEU A 10 22.62 30.98 -9.34
CA LEU A 10 21.65 29.95 -9.71
C LEU A 10 21.73 28.68 -8.81
N CYS A 11 22.86 28.47 -8.12
CA CYS A 11 23.05 27.34 -7.21
C CYS A 11 22.48 27.56 -5.79
N ALA A 12 22.18 28.80 -5.40
CA ALA A 12 21.72 29.12 -4.04
C ALA A 12 20.22 28.98 -3.82
N VAL A 13 19.43 28.83 -4.89
CA VAL A 13 17.95 28.74 -4.82
C VAL A 13 17.44 27.31 -4.66
N SER A 14 18.28 26.30 -4.82
CA SER A 14 17.86 24.88 -4.85
C SER A 14 17.86 24.16 -3.49
N LEU A 15 18.26 24.81 -2.39
CA LEU A 15 18.33 24.16 -1.07
C LEU A 15 17.15 24.41 -0.12
N THR A 16 16.20 25.25 -0.49
CA THR A 16 15.05 25.56 0.39
C THR A 16 13.81 24.68 0.16
N GLY A 17 13.85 23.74 -0.80
CA GLY A 17 12.67 22.98 -1.24
C GLY A 17 12.30 21.73 -0.42
N CYS A 18 13.22 21.15 0.37
CA CYS A 18 12.95 19.87 1.00
C CYS A 18 12.20 19.95 2.34
N ALA A 19 12.31 21.04 3.09
CA ALA A 19 11.67 21.17 4.40
C ALA A 19 10.16 21.41 4.32
N SER A 20 9.70 22.12 3.29
CA SER A 20 8.27 22.44 3.11
C SER A 20 7.43 21.23 2.65
N PHE A 21 8.06 20.27 1.96
CA PHE A 21 7.36 19.05 1.48
C PHE A 21 7.07 18.10 2.64
N ILE A 22 7.93 18.03 3.64
CA ILE A 22 7.76 17.15 4.81
C ILE A 22 6.66 17.68 5.74
N SER A 23 6.56 18.99 5.91
CA SER A 23 5.54 19.61 6.79
C SER A 23 4.13 19.59 6.18
N GLY A 24 4.00 19.65 4.85
CA GLY A 24 2.71 19.60 4.17
C GLY A 24 2.05 18.21 4.14
N GLY A 25 2.83 17.15 4.30
CA GLY A 25 2.33 15.76 4.25
C GLY A 25 1.96 15.13 5.59
N THR A 26 2.27 15.80 6.71
CA THR A 26 2.07 15.23 8.06
C THR A 26 0.80 15.74 8.77
N GLY A 27 0.04 16.64 8.15
CA GLY A 27 -1.12 17.27 8.80
C GLY A 27 -0.73 18.10 10.03
N THR A 28 -1.72 18.52 10.80
CA THR A 28 -1.52 19.32 12.03
C THR A 28 -1.17 18.48 13.26
N SER A 29 -1.16 17.15 13.14
CA SER A 29 -0.87 16.26 14.27
C SER A 29 0.64 16.15 14.50
N PRO A 30 1.11 16.16 15.77
CA PRO A 30 2.51 15.93 16.09
C PRO A 30 3.00 14.59 15.52
N VAL A 31 4.22 14.58 14.97
CA VAL A 31 4.85 13.36 14.45
C VAL A 31 5.02 12.37 15.60
N GLY A 32 4.50 11.15 15.41
CA GLY A 32 4.60 10.08 16.42
C GLY A 32 3.39 9.92 17.33
N THR A 33 2.32 10.73 17.18
CA THR A 33 1.06 10.46 17.87
C THR A 33 0.32 9.28 17.20
N ASP A 34 -0.28 8.41 18.00
CA ASP A 34 -1.06 7.26 17.49
C ASP A 34 -2.44 7.73 17.01
N SER A 35 -2.43 8.42 15.88
CA SER A 35 -3.65 8.93 15.21
C SER A 35 -4.32 7.87 14.31
N GLY A 36 -3.82 6.62 14.27
CA GLY A 36 -4.20 5.61 13.30
C GLY A 36 -3.61 5.84 11.92
N GLN A 37 -3.06 7.02 11.64
CA GLN A 37 -2.37 7.33 10.38
C GLN A 37 -1.01 6.63 10.33
N ARG A 38 -0.61 6.23 9.12
CA ARG A 38 0.74 5.71 8.91
C ARG A 38 1.75 6.85 8.93
N SER A 39 2.80 6.71 9.75
CA SER A 39 3.97 7.60 9.63
C SER A 39 4.66 7.39 8.27
N LEU A 40 5.45 8.37 7.83
CA LEU A 40 6.25 8.21 6.60
C LEU A 40 7.15 6.97 6.68
N GLY A 41 7.78 6.71 7.83
CA GLY A 41 8.58 5.50 8.05
C GLY A 41 7.76 4.22 7.84
N GLN A 42 6.52 4.17 8.36
CA GLN A 42 5.64 3.02 8.16
C GLN A 42 5.23 2.84 6.69
N VAL A 43 5.00 3.93 5.95
CA VAL A 43 4.71 3.87 4.51
C VAL A 43 5.90 3.28 3.74
N PHE A 44 7.14 3.64 4.11
CA PHE A 44 8.33 3.04 3.51
C PHE A 44 8.47 1.56 3.85
N ILE A 45 8.23 1.16 5.09
CA ILE A 45 8.24 -0.26 5.52
C ILE A 45 7.20 -1.04 4.72
N ASP A 46 5.95 -0.58 4.68
CA ASP A 46 4.87 -1.23 3.93
C ASP A 46 5.22 -1.37 2.43
N SER A 47 5.80 -0.34 1.84
CA SER A 47 6.25 -0.37 0.44
C SER A 47 7.40 -1.34 0.21
N SER A 48 8.35 -1.43 1.16
CA SER A 48 9.46 -2.39 1.14
C SER A 48 8.94 -3.82 1.22
N ILE A 49 8.01 -4.11 2.13
CA ILE A 49 7.37 -5.41 2.27
C ILE A 49 6.74 -5.84 0.94
N LYS A 50 5.90 -4.99 0.33
CA LYS A 50 5.24 -5.28 -0.95
C LYS A 50 6.24 -5.61 -2.05
N ARG A 51 7.29 -4.79 -2.19
CA ARG A 51 8.32 -4.98 -3.21
C ARG A 51 9.09 -6.27 -2.99
N THR A 52 9.56 -6.50 -1.77
CA THR A 52 10.37 -7.68 -1.42
C THR A 52 9.56 -8.95 -1.58
N ALA A 53 8.31 -8.98 -1.11
CA ALA A 53 7.42 -10.12 -1.28
C ALA A 53 7.19 -10.47 -2.76
N ASN A 54 6.90 -9.47 -3.61
CA ASN A 54 6.75 -9.69 -5.05
C ASN A 54 8.02 -10.31 -5.67
N ILE A 55 9.21 -9.75 -5.37
CA ILE A 55 10.47 -10.27 -5.89
C ILE A 55 10.70 -11.71 -5.43
N ASN A 56 10.46 -12.00 -4.15
CA ASN A 56 10.69 -13.31 -3.58
C ASN A 56 9.77 -14.36 -4.20
N LEU A 57 8.47 -14.08 -4.36
CA LEU A 57 7.54 -15.01 -5.00
C LEU A 57 8.01 -15.40 -6.41
N TYR A 58 8.42 -14.43 -7.24
CA TYR A 58 8.92 -14.71 -8.58
C TYR A 58 10.22 -15.52 -8.62
N LYS A 59 11.03 -15.44 -7.55
CA LYS A 59 12.26 -16.23 -7.42
C LYS A 59 12.01 -17.64 -6.91
N LEU A 60 11.00 -17.81 -6.05
CA LEU A 60 10.68 -19.10 -5.43
C LEU A 60 10.12 -20.09 -6.43
N ASP A 61 9.16 -19.68 -7.24
CA ASP A 61 8.54 -20.57 -8.21
C ASP A 61 8.14 -19.78 -9.47
N HIS A 62 8.57 -20.28 -10.64
CA HIS A 62 8.28 -19.62 -11.93
C HIS A 62 6.78 -19.53 -12.24
N ARG A 63 5.95 -20.40 -11.67
CA ARG A 63 4.49 -20.41 -11.86
C ARG A 63 3.83 -19.13 -11.32
N PHE A 64 4.47 -18.43 -10.37
CA PHE A 64 4.00 -17.12 -9.93
C PHE A 64 4.01 -16.06 -11.03
N LYS A 65 4.84 -16.21 -12.08
CA LYS A 65 4.80 -15.32 -13.26
C LYS A 65 3.52 -15.45 -14.05
N GLN A 66 2.87 -16.62 -13.96
CA GLN A 66 1.60 -16.87 -14.64
C GLN A 66 0.39 -16.67 -13.73
N ALA A 67 0.60 -16.56 -12.42
CA ALA A 67 -0.44 -16.26 -11.45
C ALA A 67 -0.82 -14.77 -11.47
N ARG A 68 -1.94 -14.44 -10.86
CA ARG A 68 -2.30 -13.08 -10.49
C ARG A 68 -2.26 -12.98 -8.98
N ILE A 69 -1.27 -12.28 -8.43
CA ILE A 69 -1.16 -12.05 -6.99
C ILE A 69 -1.05 -10.55 -6.74
N ASN A 70 -1.90 -10.05 -5.86
CA ASN A 70 -1.82 -8.71 -5.32
C ASN A 70 -1.37 -8.79 -3.87
N ILE A 71 -0.40 -7.97 -3.52
CA ILE A 71 0.17 -7.86 -2.18
C ILE A 71 -0.04 -6.44 -1.70
N GLU A 72 -0.84 -6.28 -0.66
CA GLU A 72 -1.02 -5.01 0.02
C GLU A 72 -0.46 -5.10 1.44
N SER A 73 0.10 -3.98 1.94
CA SER A 73 0.62 -3.90 3.31
C SER A 73 0.13 -2.64 3.98
N PHE A 74 -0.34 -2.79 5.21
CA PHE A 74 -0.81 -1.69 6.05
C PHE A 74 -0.39 -1.93 7.50
N HIS A 75 0.46 -1.06 8.04
CA HIS A 75 1.08 -1.22 9.36
C HIS A 75 1.76 -2.59 9.56
N SER A 76 2.45 -3.08 8.51
CA SER A 76 3.12 -4.39 8.48
C SER A 76 2.15 -5.60 8.51
N ASN A 77 0.85 -5.39 8.41
CA ASN A 77 -0.10 -6.46 8.14
C ASN A 77 -0.25 -6.59 6.63
N VAL A 78 -0.10 -7.81 6.13
CA VAL A 78 -0.10 -8.09 4.70
C VAL A 78 -1.38 -8.79 4.28
N LEU A 79 -2.00 -8.26 3.23
CA LEU A 79 -3.12 -8.86 2.54
C LEU A 79 -2.62 -9.47 1.23
N LEU A 80 -2.87 -10.75 1.03
CA LEU A 80 -2.63 -11.48 -0.22
C LEU A 80 -3.95 -11.79 -0.88
N THR A 81 -4.14 -11.36 -2.12
CA THR A 81 -5.33 -11.65 -2.93
C THR A 81 -4.93 -12.08 -4.34
N GLY A 82 -5.90 -12.52 -5.11
CA GLY A 82 -5.69 -12.94 -6.50
C GLY A 82 -5.86 -14.43 -6.71
N GLN A 83 -5.29 -14.98 -7.78
CA GLN A 83 -5.50 -16.34 -8.22
C GLN A 83 -4.19 -17.06 -8.51
N VAL A 84 -4.11 -18.32 -8.05
CA VAL A 84 -3.03 -19.25 -8.33
C VAL A 84 -3.57 -20.56 -8.88
N SER A 85 -2.74 -21.30 -9.61
CA SER A 85 -3.16 -22.56 -10.28
C SER A 85 -3.38 -23.73 -9.33
N ASP A 86 -2.77 -23.70 -8.14
CA ASP A 86 -2.86 -24.82 -7.19
C ASP A 86 -2.69 -24.38 -5.72
N PRO A 87 -3.15 -25.22 -4.76
CA PRO A 87 -3.09 -24.91 -3.34
C PRO A 87 -1.67 -24.76 -2.81
N TYR A 88 -0.68 -25.44 -3.40
CA TYR A 88 0.71 -25.35 -2.98
C TYR A 88 1.24 -23.93 -3.16
N LEU A 89 0.96 -23.29 -4.30
CA LEU A 89 1.38 -21.90 -4.55
C LEU A 89 0.72 -20.92 -3.57
N LYS A 90 -0.55 -21.16 -3.20
CA LYS A 90 -1.22 -20.35 -2.19
C LYS A 90 -0.50 -20.42 -0.83
N GLN A 91 -0.15 -21.62 -0.40
CA GLN A 91 0.57 -21.82 0.87
C GLN A 91 1.99 -21.27 0.79
N LEU A 92 2.70 -21.52 -0.31
CA LEU A 92 4.06 -21.02 -0.52
C LEU A 92 4.13 -19.48 -0.49
N ALA A 93 3.11 -18.81 -1.05
CA ALA A 93 3.01 -17.35 -1.00
C ALA A 93 2.86 -16.85 0.45
N GLU A 94 2.01 -17.49 1.23
CA GLU A 94 1.78 -17.15 2.64
C GLU A 94 3.05 -17.36 3.48
N ASP A 95 3.67 -18.53 3.38
CA ASP A 95 4.85 -18.90 4.16
C ASP A 95 6.03 -17.97 3.87
N ASN A 96 6.22 -17.62 2.59
CA ASN A 96 7.27 -16.69 2.20
C ASN A 96 7.07 -15.30 2.81
N VAL A 97 5.86 -14.76 2.73
CA VAL A 97 5.55 -13.44 3.27
C VAL A 97 5.61 -13.44 4.79
N ARG A 98 5.12 -14.51 5.43
CA ARG A 98 5.14 -14.67 6.90
C ARG A 98 6.58 -14.75 7.46
N ALA A 99 7.51 -15.26 6.67
CA ALA A 99 8.93 -15.37 7.07
C ALA A 99 9.69 -14.03 7.01
N MET A 100 9.10 -12.97 6.47
CA MET A 100 9.74 -11.66 6.40
C MET A 100 9.71 -10.96 7.76
N SER A 101 10.87 -10.42 8.20
CA SER A 101 11.05 -9.82 9.54
C SER A 101 10.14 -8.63 9.82
N ASP A 102 9.79 -7.85 8.79
CA ASP A 102 8.99 -6.65 8.94
C ASP A 102 7.47 -6.94 8.90
N VAL A 103 7.06 -8.20 8.69
CA VAL A 103 5.66 -8.62 8.61
C VAL A 103 5.15 -9.05 9.98
N LYS A 104 4.03 -8.48 10.40
CA LYS A 104 3.36 -8.81 11.67
C LYS A 104 2.30 -9.89 11.52
N ALA A 105 1.50 -9.80 10.45
CA ALA A 105 0.45 -10.76 10.16
C ALA A 105 0.23 -10.87 8.66
N VAL A 106 -0.23 -12.04 8.21
CA VAL A 106 -0.59 -12.33 6.81
C VAL A 106 -2.04 -12.77 6.75
N HIS A 107 -2.82 -12.09 5.93
CA HIS A 107 -4.20 -12.42 5.59
C HIS A 107 -4.24 -12.95 4.15
N ASN A 108 -4.35 -14.26 4.00
CA ASN A 108 -4.25 -14.93 2.69
C ASN A 108 -5.63 -15.26 2.14
N TYR A 109 -6.11 -14.41 1.24
CA TYR A 109 -7.36 -14.57 0.48
C TYR A 109 -7.10 -14.95 -0.99
N ILE A 110 -5.91 -15.47 -1.32
CA ILE A 110 -5.65 -16.04 -2.65
C ILE A 110 -6.61 -17.18 -2.89
N THR A 111 -7.25 -17.19 -4.06
CA THR A 111 -8.11 -18.29 -4.53
C THR A 111 -7.34 -19.22 -5.46
N VAL A 112 -7.71 -20.49 -5.46
CA VAL A 112 -7.16 -21.47 -6.39
C VAL A 112 -8.08 -21.57 -7.60
N GLY A 113 -7.55 -21.32 -8.77
CA GLY A 113 -8.30 -21.33 -10.02
C GLY A 113 -7.71 -20.40 -11.08
N ASP A 114 -8.47 -20.21 -12.14
CA ASP A 114 -8.08 -19.34 -13.24
C ASP A 114 -8.08 -17.86 -12.84
N LYS A 115 -7.24 -17.09 -13.54
CA LYS A 115 -7.19 -15.65 -13.35
C LYS A 115 -8.50 -15.01 -13.80
N VAL A 116 -8.95 -14.01 -13.03
CA VAL A 116 -10.10 -13.18 -13.44
C VAL A 116 -9.84 -12.45 -14.74
N GLY A 117 -10.91 -12.23 -15.50
CA GLY A 117 -10.87 -11.52 -16.77
C GLY A 117 -10.55 -10.02 -16.61
N TYR A 118 -10.09 -9.41 -17.70
CA TYR A 118 -9.76 -7.98 -17.71
C TYR A 118 -10.94 -7.07 -17.29
N SER A 119 -12.16 -7.41 -17.70
CA SER A 119 -13.37 -6.65 -17.30
C SER A 119 -13.57 -6.62 -15.79
N THR A 120 -13.38 -7.77 -15.12
CA THR A 120 -13.45 -7.87 -13.65
C THR A 120 -12.37 -7.00 -13.00
N ILE A 121 -11.14 -7.06 -13.52
CA ILE A 121 -10.03 -6.23 -13.01
C ILE A 121 -10.37 -4.73 -13.09
N MET A 122 -10.95 -4.28 -14.20
CA MET A 122 -11.34 -2.88 -14.38
C MET A 122 -12.50 -2.47 -13.47
N GLN A 123 -13.47 -3.37 -13.26
CA GLN A 123 -14.57 -3.14 -12.31
C GLN A 123 -14.03 -3.02 -10.88
N ASP A 124 -13.17 -3.93 -10.45
CA ASP A 124 -12.54 -3.91 -9.12
C ASP A 124 -11.73 -2.61 -8.90
N ALA A 125 -10.96 -2.20 -9.90
CA ALA A 125 -10.22 -0.94 -9.86
C ALA A 125 -11.16 0.27 -9.72
N THR A 126 -12.29 0.27 -10.42
CA THR A 126 -13.30 1.32 -10.35
C THR A 126 -13.95 1.38 -8.96
N VAL A 127 -14.32 0.23 -8.39
CA VAL A 127 -14.88 0.14 -7.03
C VAL A 127 -13.87 0.68 -6.01
N THR A 128 -12.61 0.24 -6.10
CA THR A 128 -11.55 0.72 -5.22
C THR A 128 -11.37 2.25 -5.32
N ALA A 129 -11.33 2.79 -6.55
CA ALA A 129 -11.13 4.23 -6.77
C ALA A 129 -12.31 5.06 -6.24
N ASN A 130 -13.55 4.60 -6.47
CA ASN A 130 -14.76 5.27 -5.98
C ASN A 130 -14.80 5.27 -4.45
N THR A 131 -14.50 4.14 -3.82
CA THR A 131 -14.47 4.03 -2.35
C THR A 131 -13.42 4.96 -1.74
N ARG A 132 -12.21 5.00 -2.31
CA ARG A 132 -11.18 5.96 -1.88
C ARG A 132 -11.62 7.41 -2.07
N GLY A 133 -12.29 7.71 -3.19
CA GLY A 133 -12.85 9.04 -3.45
C GLY A 133 -13.91 9.47 -2.42
N LEU A 134 -14.70 8.53 -1.91
CA LEU A 134 -15.63 8.77 -0.81
C LEU A 134 -14.91 9.00 0.52
N LEU A 135 -13.91 8.18 0.84
CA LEU A 135 -13.10 8.33 2.05
C LEU A 135 -12.36 9.69 2.11
N LEU A 136 -11.90 10.21 0.97
CA LEU A 136 -11.29 11.55 0.92
C LEU A 136 -12.27 12.68 1.28
N LYS A 137 -13.56 12.45 1.11
CA LYS A 137 -14.63 13.40 1.45
C LYS A 137 -15.24 13.14 2.83
N ALA A 138 -14.91 12.01 3.45
CA ALA A 138 -15.46 11.64 4.74
C ALA A 138 -14.92 12.57 5.84
N PRO A 139 -15.79 13.10 6.72
CA PRO A 139 -15.38 14.05 7.75
C PRO A 139 -14.60 13.39 8.89
N VAL A 140 -14.78 12.11 9.11
CA VAL A 140 -14.28 11.39 10.28
C VAL A 140 -13.18 10.39 9.93
N VAL A 141 -13.38 9.58 8.88
CA VAL A 141 -12.41 8.56 8.46
C VAL A 141 -11.54 9.09 7.32
N SER A 142 -10.24 9.24 7.57
CA SER A 142 -9.28 9.66 6.56
C SER A 142 -8.79 8.48 5.73
N ASP A 143 -8.63 8.66 4.41
CA ASP A 143 -8.00 7.69 3.49
C ASP A 143 -6.60 7.23 3.97
N SER A 144 -5.89 8.07 4.74
CA SER A 144 -4.60 7.72 5.32
C SER A 144 -4.66 6.67 6.44
N LYS A 145 -5.84 6.47 7.06
CA LYS A 145 -6.07 5.51 8.15
C LYS A 145 -6.55 4.15 7.68
N VAL A 146 -6.96 4.04 6.42
CA VAL A 146 -7.49 2.81 5.83
C VAL A 146 -6.81 2.50 4.52
N LEU A 147 -6.70 1.22 4.20
CA LEU A 147 -6.32 0.70 2.90
C LEU A 147 -7.52 -0.02 2.33
N VAL A 148 -7.90 0.33 1.12
CA VAL A 148 -8.98 -0.33 0.37
C VAL A 148 -8.40 -1.02 -0.84
N HIS A 149 -8.75 -2.28 -1.02
CA HIS A 149 -8.40 -3.09 -2.18
C HIS A 149 -9.59 -3.96 -2.59
N THR A 150 -9.90 -4.02 -3.87
CA THR A 150 -10.96 -4.90 -4.39
C THR A 150 -10.35 -5.95 -5.31
N GLU A 151 -10.72 -7.19 -5.11
CA GLU A 151 -10.31 -8.32 -5.94
C GLU A 151 -11.48 -9.27 -6.15
N ASN A 152 -11.78 -9.55 -7.42
CA ASN A 152 -12.87 -10.45 -7.85
C ASN A 152 -14.23 -10.12 -7.20
N GLY A 153 -14.59 -8.83 -7.19
CA GLY A 153 -15.84 -8.35 -6.62
C GLY A 153 -15.88 -8.29 -5.08
N VAL A 154 -14.82 -8.69 -4.39
CA VAL A 154 -14.72 -8.62 -2.93
C VAL A 154 -13.87 -7.43 -2.54
N MET A 155 -14.42 -6.53 -1.73
CA MET A 155 -13.70 -5.39 -1.18
C MET A 155 -13.09 -5.73 0.19
N TYR A 156 -11.78 -5.53 0.29
CA TYR A 156 -10.99 -5.72 1.51
C TYR A 156 -10.64 -4.34 2.06
N VAL A 157 -10.89 -4.16 3.35
CA VAL A 157 -10.55 -2.93 4.07
C VAL A 157 -9.66 -3.26 5.25
N MET A 158 -8.52 -2.60 5.34
CA MET A 158 -7.60 -2.69 6.46
C MET A 158 -7.41 -1.30 7.04
N GLY A 159 -7.54 -1.15 8.37
CA GLY A 159 -7.45 0.17 8.99
C GLY A 159 -7.12 0.11 10.47
N ARG A 160 -6.74 1.27 11.01
CA ARG A 160 -6.63 1.51 12.45
C ARG A 160 -7.56 2.66 12.80
N LEU A 161 -8.72 2.31 13.31
CA LEU A 161 -9.81 3.23 13.59
C LEU A 161 -10.19 3.14 15.06
N ASN A 162 -10.62 4.25 15.64
CA ASN A 162 -11.24 4.26 16.96
C ASN A 162 -12.73 3.90 16.85
N SER A 163 -13.39 3.69 18.01
CA SER A 163 -14.78 3.24 18.03
C SER A 163 -15.76 4.22 17.37
N ALA A 164 -15.52 5.53 17.45
CA ALA A 164 -16.35 6.53 16.79
C ALA A 164 -16.18 6.49 15.25
N GLU A 165 -14.95 6.32 14.78
CA GLU A 165 -14.63 6.19 13.34
C GLU A 165 -15.19 4.91 12.72
N ILE A 166 -15.30 3.83 13.52
CA ILE A 166 -15.90 2.55 13.05
C ILE A 166 -17.41 2.71 12.84
N SER A 167 -18.08 3.51 13.66
CA SER A 167 -19.54 3.72 13.53
C SER A 167 -19.94 4.57 12.33
N ASP A 168 -18.97 5.27 11.71
CA ASP A 168 -19.19 6.16 10.57
C ASP A 168 -18.77 5.52 9.21
N LEU A 169 -18.27 4.29 9.23
CA LEU A 169 -17.94 3.48 8.04
C LEU A 169 -19.16 2.75 7.48
#